data_85e2feb5e0d0eb5b48c42634cd1f77b9
#
_entry.id   85e2feb5e0d0eb5b48c42634cd1f77b9
#
_cell.length_a   1.000
_cell.length_b   1.000
_cell.length_c   1.000
_cell.angle_alpha   90.00
_cell.angle_beta   90.00
_cell.angle_gamma   90.00
#
_symmetry.space_group_name_H-M   'P 1'
#
loop_
_entity.id
_entity.type
_entity.pdbx_description
1 polymer ?
#
loop_
_entity_poly.entity_id
_entity_poly.type
_entity_poly.pdbx_seq_one_letter_code
_entity_poly.pdbx_strand_id
1 'polypeptide(L)'
;MDRSDSLNQLNHFPKDIRFQVFLLDKNNKVVVIGNPVHNPNVKELYLEEIGRKQPVAPIQTTVKVEKESLLLETIPLGKSKDTLFTLVNTGDQPLVIIDVTTTCGCAQALFDKHPVQPGESLHIKVGVTPENKGLFDETITVKCNTNQLIKLNVRGNTI
;
A
#
# COMPACT_ATOMS: atom_id res chain seq x y z
N MET A 1 -25.85 9.28 27.67
CA MET A 1 -26.84 8.32 28.16
C MET A 1 -27.34 7.53 26.95
N ASP A 2 -27.13 6.21 26.95
CA ASP A 2 -27.53 5.33 25.82
C ASP A 2 -29.06 5.15 25.83
N ARG A 3 -29.76 5.99 25.06
CA ARG A 3 -31.24 5.99 24.98
C ARG A 3 -31.84 4.79 24.23
N SER A 4 -30.99 4.06 23.48
CA SER A 4 -31.42 2.92 22.66
C SER A 4 -31.14 1.58 23.31
N ASP A 5 -30.53 1.56 24.50
CA ASP A 5 -30.07 0.34 25.20
C ASP A 5 -29.15 -0.53 24.32
N SER A 6 -28.49 0.09 23.35
CA SER A 6 -27.66 -0.59 22.36
C SER A 6 -26.46 -1.30 22.99
N LEU A 7 -25.93 -0.77 24.08
CA LEU A 7 -24.83 -1.40 24.83
C LEU A 7 -25.25 -2.75 25.41
N ASN A 8 -26.43 -2.86 26.02
CA ASN A 8 -26.93 -4.13 26.57
C ASN A 8 -27.36 -5.10 25.47
N GLN A 9 -27.88 -4.61 24.34
CA GLN A 9 -28.23 -5.46 23.22
C GLN A 9 -26.99 -6.07 22.54
N LEU A 10 -25.89 -5.32 22.53
CA LEU A 10 -24.64 -5.76 21.92
C LEU A 10 -23.79 -6.65 22.86
N ASN A 11 -23.94 -6.47 24.18
CA ASN A 11 -23.10 -7.10 25.18
C ASN A 11 -23.96 -7.78 26.26
N HIS A 12 -23.49 -8.95 26.74
CA HIS A 12 -24.10 -9.65 27.85
C HIS A 12 -23.30 -9.35 29.12
N PHE A 13 -23.63 -8.24 29.80
CA PHE A 13 -22.89 -7.81 30.98
C PHE A 13 -23.18 -8.75 32.20
N PRO A 14 -22.13 -9.13 32.93
CA PRO A 14 -22.31 -9.91 34.15
C PRO A 14 -23.06 -9.12 35.23
N LYS A 15 -23.93 -9.78 36.02
CA LYS A 15 -24.63 -9.15 37.14
C LYS A 15 -23.73 -8.92 38.35
N ASP A 16 -22.61 -9.65 38.44
CA ASP A 16 -21.66 -9.55 39.56
C ASP A 16 -20.82 -8.25 39.38
N ILE A 17 -20.88 -7.39 40.39
CA ILE A 17 -20.18 -6.08 40.40
C ILE A 17 -18.64 -6.22 40.23
N ARG A 18 -18.06 -7.36 40.61
CA ARG A 18 -16.63 -7.62 40.43
C ARG A 18 -16.20 -7.67 38.97
N PHE A 19 -17.14 -7.93 38.04
CA PHE A 19 -16.93 -8.02 36.60
C PHE A 19 -17.60 -6.89 35.82
N GLN A 20 -17.95 -5.79 36.48
CA GLN A 20 -18.62 -4.63 35.84
C GLN A 20 -17.64 -3.55 35.34
N VAL A 21 -16.39 -3.88 35.19
CA VAL A 21 -15.41 -3.00 34.52
C VAL A 21 -15.01 -3.64 33.20
N PHE A 22 -15.22 -2.92 32.11
CA PHE A 22 -15.04 -3.44 30.77
C PHE A 22 -14.20 -2.51 29.91
N LEU A 23 -13.39 -3.07 29.01
CA LEU A 23 -12.85 -2.35 27.87
C LEU A 23 -13.74 -2.64 26.66
N LEU A 24 -14.15 -1.59 25.97
CA LEU A 24 -14.94 -1.68 24.76
C LEU A 24 -14.09 -1.32 23.54
N ASP A 25 -14.34 -1.97 22.42
CA ASP A 25 -13.80 -1.57 21.13
C ASP A 25 -14.58 -0.37 20.54
N LYS A 26 -14.15 0.10 19.35
CA LYS A 26 -14.80 1.21 18.64
C LYS A 26 -16.28 0.95 18.24
N ASN A 27 -16.71 -0.31 18.26
CA ASN A 27 -18.08 -0.72 17.95
C ASN A 27 -18.92 -0.93 19.21
N ASN A 28 -18.42 -0.49 20.39
CA ASN A 28 -19.03 -0.69 21.69
C ASN A 28 -19.15 -2.16 22.13
N LYS A 29 -18.34 -3.05 21.55
CA LYS A 29 -18.27 -4.45 21.94
C LYS A 29 -17.25 -4.66 23.06
N VAL A 30 -17.60 -5.44 24.09
CA VAL A 30 -16.68 -5.78 25.18
C VAL A 30 -15.54 -6.64 24.65
N VAL A 31 -14.30 -6.21 24.88
CA VAL A 31 -13.06 -6.92 24.50
C VAL A 31 -12.27 -7.43 25.71
N VAL A 32 -12.35 -6.74 26.84
CA VAL A 32 -11.75 -7.21 28.11
C VAL A 32 -12.71 -6.97 29.26
N ILE A 33 -12.83 -7.94 30.16
CA ILE A 33 -13.64 -7.86 31.37
C ILE A 33 -12.71 -7.91 32.59
N GLY A 34 -12.94 -7.03 33.54
CA GLY A 34 -12.22 -6.97 34.81
C GLY A 34 -11.64 -5.61 35.11
N ASN A 35 -11.27 -5.41 36.37
CA ASN A 35 -10.75 -4.14 36.85
C ASN A 35 -9.21 -4.09 36.75
N PRO A 36 -8.65 -3.23 35.87
CA PRO A 36 -7.20 -3.11 35.67
C PRO A 36 -6.47 -2.47 36.85
N VAL A 37 -7.19 -1.82 37.78
CA VAL A 37 -6.57 -1.17 38.94
C VAL A 37 -6.22 -2.21 40.01
N HIS A 38 -7.04 -3.25 40.17
CA HIS A 38 -6.88 -4.27 41.21
C HIS A 38 -6.27 -5.59 40.72
N ASN A 39 -6.12 -5.76 39.40
CA ASN A 39 -5.58 -6.98 38.82
C ASN A 39 -4.51 -6.64 37.75
N PRO A 40 -3.21 -6.90 38.04
CA PRO A 40 -2.12 -6.63 37.11
C PRO A 40 -2.27 -7.34 35.75
N ASN A 41 -2.74 -8.59 35.75
CA ASN A 41 -2.94 -9.36 34.51
C ASN A 41 -4.03 -8.73 33.62
N VAL A 42 -5.10 -8.24 34.25
CA VAL A 42 -6.14 -7.50 33.53
C VAL A 42 -5.61 -6.19 32.99
N LYS A 43 -4.73 -5.50 33.75
CA LYS A 43 -4.06 -4.28 33.28
C LYS A 43 -3.22 -4.55 32.03
N GLU A 44 -2.47 -5.64 31.99
CA GLU A 44 -1.67 -6.01 30.80
C GLU A 44 -2.55 -6.26 29.58
N LEU A 45 -3.68 -6.99 29.75
CA LEU A 45 -4.65 -7.20 28.69
C LEU A 45 -5.24 -5.88 28.15
N TYR A 46 -5.53 -4.91 29.04
CA TYR A 46 -5.99 -3.58 28.60
C TYR A 46 -4.91 -2.86 27.79
N LEU A 47 -3.66 -2.89 28.25
CA LEU A 47 -2.55 -2.25 27.56
C LEU A 47 -2.27 -2.90 26.20
N GLU A 48 -2.38 -4.23 26.13
CA GLU A 48 -2.23 -4.97 24.88
C GLU A 48 -3.33 -4.62 23.89
N GLU A 49 -4.61 -4.60 24.30
CA GLU A 49 -5.73 -4.25 23.42
C GLU A 49 -5.69 -2.78 22.97
N ILE A 50 -5.33 -1.86 23.86
CA ILE A 50 -5.18 -0.43 23.52
C ILE A 50 -3.95 -0.22 22.61
N GLY A 51 -2.87 -0.98 22.85
CA GLY A 51 -1.64 -0.93 22.05
C GLY A 51 -1.74 -1.67 20.71
N ARG A 52 -2.74 -2.55 20.54
CA ARG A 52 -3.00 -3.17 19.24
C ARG A 52 -3.34 -2.07 18.24
N LYS A 53 -2.38 -1.74 17.39
CA LYS A 53 -2.69 -1.03 16.14
C LYS A 53 -3.69 -1.93 15.41
N GLN A 54 -4.97 -1.54 15.40
CA GLN A 54 -5.92 -2.19 14.51
C GLN A 54 -5.29 -2.16 13.11
N PRO A 55 -5.34 -3.25 12.34
CA PRO A 55 -4.91 -3.18 10.97
C PRO A 55 -5.79 -2.11 10.31
N VAL A 56 -5.22 -0.92 10.14
CA VAL A 56 -5.81 0.09 9.28
C VAL A 56 -5.86 -0.58 7.93
N ALA A 57 -7.07 -0.77 7.40
CA ALA A 57 -7.20 -1.29 6.04
C ALA A 57 -6.24 -0.47 5.18
N PRO A 58 -5.35 -1.10 4.42
CA PRO A 58 -4.37 -0.36 3.64
C PRO A 58 -5.13 0.64 2.78
N ILE A 59 -4.75 1.92 2.91
CA ILE A 59 -5.31 2.98 2.07
C ILE A 59 -4.99 2.59 0.63
N GLN A 60 -6.00 2.21 -0.12
CA GLN A 60 -5.88 1.78 -1.51
C GLN A 60 -6.43 2.84 -2.44
N THR A 61 -5.83 2.93 -3.62
CA THR A 61 -6.29 3.79 -4.70
C THR A 61 -6.35 3.00 -6.01
N THR A 62 -6.81 3.63 -7.07
CA THR A 62 -6.79 3.09 -8.43
C THR A 62 -5.87 3.93 -9.31
N VAL A 63 -5.27 3.28 -10.30
CA VAL A 63 -4.33 3.94 -11.20
C VAL A 63 -4.64 3.55 -12.64
N LYS A 64 -4.50 4.51 -13.55
CA LYS A 64 -4.53 4.29 -14.99
C LYS A 64 -3.12 4.50 -15.53
N VAL A 65 -2.63 3.54 -16.29
CA VAL A 65 -1.38 3.65 -17.04
C VAL A 65 -1.70 4.15 -18.44
N GLU A 66 -1.06 5.22 -18.90
CA GLU A 66 -1.31 5.75 -20.24
C GLU A 66 -0.81 4.81 -21.33
N LYS A 67 0.38 4.27 -21.15
CA LYS A 67 0.99 3.27 -22.05
C LYS A 67 1.71 2.23 -21.21
N GLU A 68 1.33 0.98 -21.35
CA GLU A 68 1.95 -0.14 -20.62
C GLU A 68 3.22 -0.65 -21.32
N SER A 69 3.37 -0.40 -22.63
CA SER A 69 4.51 -0.84 -23.41
C SER A 69 5.04 0.29 -24.29
N LEU A 70 6.35 0.47 -24.30
CA LEU A 70 7.07 1.45 -25.12
C LEU A 70 8.12 0.73 -25.98
N LEU A 71 8.12 1.07 -27.26
CA LEU A 71 9.14 0.62 -28.20
C LEU A 71 10.21 1.72 -28.33
N LEU A 72 11.43 1.40 -27.95
CA LEU A 72 12.58 2.25 -28.17
C LEU A 72 13.12 2.05 -29.59
N GLU A 73 13.63 3.13 -30.17
CA GLU A 73 14.42 3.03 -31.40
C GLU A 73 15.68 2.22 -31.13
N THR A 74 16.37 1.81 -32.21
CA THR A 74 17.64 1.11 -32.12
C THR A 74 18.66 1.86 -31.27
N ILE A 75 19.28 1.16 -30.33
CA ILE A 75 20.24 1.70 -29.38
C ILE A 75 21.61 1.10 -29.67
N PRO A 76 22.68 1.88 -29.82
CA PRO A 76 24.03 1.34 -29.89
C PRO A 76 24.42 0.63 -28.58
N LEU A 77 25.16 -0.48 -28.70
CA LEU A 77 25.61 -1.26 -27.55
C LEU A 77 26.33 -0.38 -26.50
N GLY A 78 25.97 -0.52 -25.22
CA GLY A 78 26.55 0.24 -24.12
C GLY A 78 26.12 1.70 -24.05
N LYS A 79 25.18 2.15 -24.90
CA LYS A 79 24.56 3.47 -24.77
C LYS A 79 23.24 3.38 -24.02
N SER A 80 22.99 4.35 -23.17
CA SER A 80 21.74 4.46 -22.44
C SER A 80 20.69 5.24 -23.23
N LYS A 81 19.44 4.80 -23.19
CA LYS A 81 18.28 5.55 -23.67
C LYS A 81 17.22 5.62 -22.60
N ASP A 82 16.71 6.83 -22.38
CA ASP A 82 15.66 7.08 -21.40
C ASP A 82 14.28 7.06 -22.05
N THR A 83 13.29 6.59 -21.32
CA THR A 83 11.87 6.67 -21.66
C THR A 83 11.05 7.05 -20.45
N LEU A 84 9.80 7.48 -20.66
CA LEU A 84 8.93 7.99 -19.61
C LEU A 84 7.59 7.24 -19.63
N PHE A 85 7.21 6.67 -18.51
CA PHE A 85 5.86 6.16 -18.28
C PHE A 85 5.07 7.13 -17.43
N THR A 86 3.80 7.30 -17.76
CA THR A 86 2.86 8.16 -17.02
C THR A 86 1.78 7.29 -16.39
N LEU A 87 1.62 7.43 -15.09
CA LEU A 87 0.59 6.80 -14.28
C LEU A 87 -0.31 7.91 -13.73
N VAL A 88 -1.62 7.81 -13.91
CA VAL A 88 -2.59 8.78 -13.40
C VAL A 88 -3.31 8.17 -12.21
N ASN A 89 -3.32 8.85 -11.06
CA ASN A 89 -4.12 8.46 -9.91
C ASN A 89 -5.61 8.72 -10.21
N THR A 90 -6.36 7.65 -10.46
CA THR A 90 -7.80 7.71 -10.79
C THR A 90 -8.70 7.41 -9.59
N GLY A 91 -8.11 7.12 -8.43
CA GLY A 91 -8.85 6.88 -7.20
C GLY A 91 -9.06 8.15 -6.37
N ASP A 92 -9.60 7.98 -5.20
CA ASP A 92 -9.92 9.04 -4.23
C ASP A 92 -8.89 9.19 -3.10
N GLN A 93 -7.88 8.33 -3.09
CA GLN A 93 -6.80 8.33 -2.10
C GLN A 93 -5.45 8.64 -2.76
N PRO A 94 -4.47 9.20 -2.02
CA PRO A 94 -3.15 9.43 -2.55
C PRO A 94 -2.48 8.14 -3.05
N LEU A 95 -1.89 8.17 -4.25
CA LEU A 95 -1.10 7.08 -4.81
C LEU A 95 0.32 7.13 -4.26
N VAL A 96 0.79 6.01 -3.73
CA VAL A 96 2.15 5.85 -3.17
C VAL A 96 2.84 4.69 -3.86
N ILE A 97 4.02 4.93 -4.43
CA ILE A 97 4.89 3.84 -4.90
C ILE A 97 5.60 3.24 -3.69
N ILE A 98 5.45 1.93 -3.54
CA ILE A 98 6.08 1.14 -2.47
C ILE A 98 7.43 0.61 -2.94
N ASP A 99 7.48 0.10 -4.19
CA ASP A 99 8.68 -0.51 -4.76
C ASP A 99 8.62 -0.51 -6.29
N VAL A 100 9.78 -0.48 -6.94
CA VAL A 100 9.94 -0.62 -8.40
C VAL A 100 11.09 -1.57 -8.68
N THR A 101 10.80 -2.66 -9.38
CA THR A 101 11.80 -3.66 -9.77
C THR A 101 11.87 -3.81 -11.28
N THR A 102 13.03 -4.18 -11.79
CA THR A 102 13.30 -4.43 -13.21
C THR A 102 13.76 -5.86 -13.42
N THR A 103 13.53 -6.43 -14.60
CA THR A 103 13.92 -7.82 -14.93
C THR A 103 15.42 -7.99 -15.12
N CYS A 104 16.14 -6.93 -15.46
CA CYS A 104 17.61 -6.95 -15.60
C CYS A 104 18.27 -5.79 -14.87
N GLY A 105 19.56 -5.90 -14.60
CA GLY A 105 20.41 -4.80 -14.11
C GLY A 105 20.66 -3.69 -15.15
N CYS A 106 20.28 -3.94 -16.41
CA CYS A 106 20.44 -3.01 -17.54
C CYS A 106 19.39 -1.90 -17.58
N ALA A 107 18.31 -2.01 -16.79
CA ALA A 107 17.26 -1.00 -16.69
C ALA A 107 17.24 -0.38 -15.28
N GLN A 108 17.15 0.94 -15.24
CA GLN A 108 17.00 1.72 -13.99
C GLN A 108 15.76 2.58 -14.05
N ALA A 109 14.97 2.56 -12.96
CA ALA A 109 13.77 3.37 -12.83
C ALA A 109 13.98 4.49 -11.82
N LEU A 110 13.65 5.72 -12.21
CA LEU A 110 13.67 6.90 -11.36
C LEU A 110 12.27 7.49 -11.30
N PHE A 111 11.80 7.80 -10.10
CA PHE A 111 10.47 8.37 -9.87
C PHE A 111 10.47 9.24 -8.60
N ASP A 112 9.48 10.13 -8.51
CA ASP A 112 9.25 10.90 -7.30
C ASP A 112 8.58 10.01 -6.23
N LYS A 113 9.10 10.08 -5.00
CA LYS A 113 8.60 9.31 -3.86
C LYS A 113 7.45 10.00 -3.11
N HIS A 114 7.10 11.23 -3.47
CA HIS A 114 5.99 11.93 -2.85
C HIS A 114 4.66 11.31 -3.25
N PRO A 115 3.68 11.24 -2.33
CA PRO A 115 2.33 10.78 -2.65
C PRO A 115 1.69 11.67 -3.72
N VAL A 116 1.09 11.05 -4.74
CA VAL A 116 0.42 11.73 -5.86
C VAL A 116 -1.07 11.82 -5.57
N GLN A 117 -1.61 13.04 -5.57
CA GLN A 117 -3.00 13.29 -5.20
C GLN A 117 -3.99 12.74 -6.25
N PRO A 118 -5.26 12.52 -5.88
CA PRO A 118 -6.31 12.16 -6.83
C PRO A 118 -6.36 13.11 -8.04
N GLY A 119 -6.37 12.53 -9.24
CA GLY A 119 -6.36 13.26 -10.51
C GLY A 119 -4.99 13.72 -11.02
N GLU A 120 -3.94 13.61 -10.19
CA GLU A 120 -2.58 13.96 -10.61
C GLU A 120 -1.87 12.78 -11.28
N SER A 121 -0.77 13.10 -11.97
CA SER A 121 0.06 12.14 -12.70
C SER A 121 1.41 11.94 -12.04
N LEU A 122 1.86 10.69 -12.02
CA LEU A 122 3.20 10.28 -11.66
C LEU A 122 3.99 9.91 -12.90
N HIS A 123 5.24 10.31 -12.95
CA HIS A 123 6.16 9.99 -14.03
C HIS A 123 7.24 9.03 -13.52
N ILE A 124 7.41 7.91 -14.23
CA ILE A 124 8.50 6.96 -14.00
C ILE A 124 9.43 7.04 -15.19
N LYS A 125 10.62 7.58 -14.97
CA LYS A 125 11.68 7.62 -15.96
C LYS A 125 12.45 6.31 -15.93
N VAL A 126 12.53 5.62 -17.06
CA VAL A 126 13.26 4.36 -17.20
C VAL A 126 14.41 4.55 -18.16
N GLY A 127 15.63 4.37 -17.66
CA GLY A 127 16.85 4.34 -18.48
C GLY A 127 17.22 2.89 -18.77
N VAL A 128 17.45 2.56 -20.04
CA VAL A 128 17.89 1.23 -20.46
C VAL A 128 19.26 1.32 -21.09
N THR A 129 20.20 0.51 -20.63
CA THR A 129 21.57 0.39 -21.16
C THR A 129 21.82 -1.07 -21.54
N PRO A 130 21.49 -1.49 -22.78
CA PRO A 130 21.63 -2.89 -23.17
C PRO A 130 23.09 -3.35 -23.13
N GLU A 131 23.31 -4.56 -22.60
CA GLU A 131 24.64 -5.19 -22.49
C GLU A 131 24.95 -6.13 -23.66
N ASN A 132 23.92 -6.54 -24.43
CA ASN A 132 24.06 -7.48 -25.54
C ASN A 132 23.38 -6.92 -26.80
N LYS A 133 23.91 -7.31 -27.98
CA LYS A 133 23.29 -6.99 -29.28
C LYS A 133 22.04 -7.83 -29.50
N GLY A 134 21.08 -7.27 -30.22
CA GLY A 134 19.85 -7.92 -30.60
C GLY A 134 18.62 -7.32 -29.92
N LEU A 135 17.50 -8.03 -29.99
CA LEU A 135 16.23 -7.61 -29.40
C LEU A 135 16.29 -7.74 -27.88
N PHE A 136 15.74 -6.75 -27.19
CA PHE A 136 15.52 -6.79 -25.74
C PHE A 136 14.05 -6.49 -25.40
N ASP A 137 13.59 -7.09 -24.30
CA ASP A 137 12.25 -6.91 -23.75
C ASP A 137 12.37 -6.87 -22.22
N GLU A 138 12.24 -5.67 -21.65
CA GLU A 138 12.44 -5.44 -20.23
C GLU A 138 11.13 -5.11 -19.56
N THR A 139 10.84 -5.79 -18.46
CA THR A 139 9.66 -5.55 -17.64
C THR A 139 10.04 -4.78 -16.38
N ILE A 140 9.35 -3.69 -16.15
CA ILE A 140 9.40 -2.89 -14.93
C ILE A 140 8.14 -3.19 -14.14
N THR A 141 8.29 -3.74 -12.94
CA THR A 141 7.17 -4.03 -12.03
C THR A 141 7.09 -2.93 -11.00
N VAL A 142 5.97 -2.24 -10.96
CA VAL A 142 5.69 -1.17 -10.00
C VAL A 142 4.68 -1.65 -8.98
N LYS A 143 5.07 -1.63 -7.71
CA LYS A 143 4.22 -1.94 -6.57
C LYS A 143 3.77 -0.63 -5.93
N CYS A 144 2.47 -0.40 -5.93
CA CYS A 144 1.82 0.75 -5.31
C CYS A 144 0.83 0.30 -4.24
N ASN A 145 0.18 1.25 -3.57
CA ASN A 145 -1.00 1.02 -2.74
C ASN A 145 -2.26 0.78 -3.60
N THR A 146 -2.16 -0.12 -4.58
CA THR A 146 -3.23 -0.58 -5.47
C THR A 146 -3.45 -2.08 -5.28
N ASN A 147 -4.59 -2.61 -5.75
CA ASN A 147 -4.91 -4.03 -5.60
C ASN A 147 -4.00 -4.95 -6.44
N GLN A 148 -3.37 -4.42 -7.48
CA GLN A 148 -2.56 -5.21 -8.41
C GLN A 148 -1.22 -4.55 -8.67
N LEU A 149 -0.22 -5.37 -9.00
CA LEU A 149 1.06 -4.91 -9.50
C LEU A 149 0.90 -4.35 -10.91
N ILE A 150 1.55 -3.23 -11.17
CA ILE A 150 1.58 -2.62 -12.50
C ILE A 150 2.82 -3.13 -13.22
N LYS A 151 2.65 -3.63 -14.44
CA LYS A 151 3.73 -4.09 -15.30
C LYS A 151 3.87 -3.16 -16.49
N LEU A 152 5.06 -2.61 -16.65
CA LEU A 152 5.44 -1.74 -17.76
C LEU A 152 6.52 -2.43 -18.59
N ASN A 153 6.43 -2.37 -19.90
CA ASN A 153 7.39 -3.02 -20.80
C ASN A 153 8.15 -2.00 -21.65
N VAL A 154 9.45 -2.21 -21.78
CA VAL A 154 10.31 -1.48 -22.71
C VAL A 154 10.95 -2.46 -23.65
N ARG A 155 10.74 -2.29 -24.95
CA ARG A 155 11.29 -3.14 -26.02
C ARG A 155 12.16 -2.33 -26.94
N GLY A 156 13.13 -2.98 -27.55
CA GLY A 156 14.00 -2.33 -28.53
C GLY A 156 14.98 -3.30 -29.17
N ASN A 157 15.87 -2.74 -29.98
CA ASN A 157 16.93 -3.47 -30.62
C ASN A 157 18.30 -2.80 -30.39
N THR A 158 19.34 -3.59 -30.16
CA THR A 158 20.70 -3.12 -29.92
C THR A 158 21.61 -3.53 -31.07
N ILE A 159 22.40 -2.61 -31.60
CA ILE A 159 23.35 -2.82 -32.70
C ILE A 159 24.80 -2.60 -32.27
#